data_b53f489e05e94824c950c83585a53e2f
#
_entry.id   b53f489e05e94824c950c83585a53e2f
#
_cell.length_a   1.000
_cell.length_b   1.000
_cell.length_c   1.000
_cell.angle_alpha   90.00
_cell.angle_beta   90.00
_cell.angle_gamma   90.00
#
_symmetry.space_group_name_H-M   'P 1'
#
loop_
_entity.id
_entity.type
_entity.pdbx_description
1 polymer ?
#
loop_
_entity_poly.entity_id
_entity_poly.type
_entity_poly.pdbx_seq_one_letter_code
_entity_poly.pdbx_strand_id
1 'polypeptide(L)'
;MALYGIEQVKWEDAAVAWNLEGSLWSPSDGFENVIFFRVLEKLHKLLANEFYVPIYFDEHRGNQSFLIKPLEDNLEQTFNSGQEREYMVMIEHKLLSGGSFNRNHIKQASETYERVKKLIFNNIRHENNWYNGRIESIITTRDEEALLSEIQFNCTSREVSPN
;
A
#
# COMPACT_ATOMS: atom_id res chain seq x y z
N MET A 1 -23.38 -26.28 24.44
CA MET A 1 -23.03 -25.73 24.37
C MET A 1 -22.75 -24.92 24.07
N ALA A 2 -22.47 -25.15 24.03
CA ALA A 2 -22.06 -24.39 23.89
C ALA A 2 -21.63 -23.64 23.92
N LEU A 3 -21.22 -23.40 24.07
CA LEU A 3 -20.84 -22.69 24.17
C LEU A 3 -20.37 -21.83 23.96
N TYR A 4 -20.36 -21.82 24.04
CA TYR A 4 -20.00 -21.23 23.79
C TYR A 4 -20.35 -20.46 23.51
N GLY A 5 -20.74 -20.47 23.41
CA GLY A 5 -21.01 -20.25 23.11
C GLY A 5 -20.77 -20.19 22.82
N ILE A 6 -20.62 -20.43 22.97
CA ILE A 6 -20.22 -20.71 22.62
C ILE A 6 -19.71 -21.28 22.61
N GLU A 7 -20.07 -21.79 22.96
CA GLU A 7 -19.72 -22.48 22.92
C GLU A 7 -19.21 -22.84 22.62
N GLN A 8 -19.93 -22.94 22.88
CA GLN A 8 -19.39 -23.60 22.35
C GLN A 8 -19.34 -23.60 21.11
N VAL A 9 -19.43 -22.68 20.64
CA VAL A 9 -18.94 -22.65 19.31
C VAL A 9 -17.63 -23.38 19.30
N LYS A 10 -17.52 -24.36 18.45
CA LYS A 10 -16.26 -25.04 18.34
C LYS A 10 -15.26 -24.11 17.72
N TRP A 11 -14.02 -24.33 18.02
CA TRP A 11 -12.97 -23.49 17.47
C TRP A 11 -12.92 -23.54 15.94
N GLU A 12 -13.27 -24.69 15.37
CA GLU A 12 -13.32 -24.78 13.93
C GLU A 12 -14.36 -23.87 13.34
N ASP A 13 -15.50 -23.82 13.98
CA ASP A 13 -16.56 -22.96 13.50
C ASP A 13 -16.19 -21.49 13.68
N ALA A 14 -15.53 -21.20 14.77
CA ALA A 14 -15.03 -19.84 15.00
C ALA A 14 -13.98 -19.46 13.98
N ALA A 15 -13.07 -20.38 13.66
CA ALA A 15 -12.04 -20.12 12.67
C ALA A 15 -12.63 -19.89 11.29
N VAL A 16 -13.64 -20.67 10.94
CA VAL A 16 -14.33 -20.46 9.67
C VAL A 16 -14.99 -19.10 9.63
N ALA A 17 -15.64 -18.71 10.73
CA ALA A 17 -16.25 -17.41 10.82
C ALA A 17 -15.22 -16.28 10.67
N TRP A 18 -14.05 -16.47 11.27
CA TRP A 18 -13.00 -15.49 11.13
C TRP A 18 -12.53 -15.35 9.69
N ASN A 19 -12.39 -16.47 9.03
CA ASN A 19 -11.93 -16.43 7.63
C ASN A 19 -12.99 -15.92 6.68
N LEU A 20 -14.19 -16.26 6.90
CA LEU A 20 -15.25 -15.81 6.05
C LEU A 20 -15.61 -14.46 6.35
N GLU A 21 -15.39 -14.11 7.41
CA GLU A 21 -15.93 -13.18 7.90
C GLU A 21 -15.38 -12.42 8.56
N GLY A 22 -14.61 -12.38 8.24
CA GLY A 22 -14.73 -11.12 8.46
C GLY A 22 -16.11 -10.70 8.80
N SER A 23 -17.00 -11.52 8.44
CA SER A 23 -18.37 -11.15 8.66
C SER A 23 -18.72 -10.86 10.09
N LEU A 24 -17.97 -11.40 11.01
CA LEU A 24 -18.21 -11.07 12.41
C LEU A 24 -17.82 -9.65 12.72
N TRP A 25 -16.98 -9.10 11.88
CA TRP A 25 -16.47 -7.79 12.08
C TRP A 25 -17.09 -6.80 11.21
N SER A 26 -17.94 -7.15 10.58
CA SER A 26 -18.21 -6.89 9.42
C SER A 26 -18.76 -5.66 8.98
N PRO A 27 -18.75 -5.51 7.78
CA PRO A 27 -19.16 -4.41 7.01
C PRO A 27 -20.55 -3.95 7.26
N SER A 28 -21.35 -4.84 7.77
CA SER A 28 -22.68 -4.43 8.21
C SER A 28 -22.59 -3.30 9.23
N ASP A 29 -21.44 -3.18 9.88
CA ASP A 29 -21.22 -2.11 10.82
C ASP A 29 -20.61 -0.88 10.13
N GLY A 30 -20.49 -0.93 8.83
CA GLY A 30 -19.96 0.18 8.06
C GLY A 30 -18.43 0.26 8.03
N PHE A 31 -17.77 -0.77 8.51
CA PHE A 31 -16.31 -0.79 8.49
C PHE A 31 -15.78 -0.84 7.05
N GLU A 32 -14.81 -0.04 6.78
CA GLU A 32 -14.13 -0.07 5.49
C GLU A 32 -12.63 -0.06 5.72
N ASN A 33 -11.92 -0.95 5.07
CA ASN A 33 -10.47 -0.95 5.13
C ASN A 33 -9.93 0.04 4.10
N VAL A 34 -9.92 1.30 4.49
CA VAL A 34 -9.58 2.42 3.60
C VAL A 34 -8.15 2.32 3.10
N ILE A 35 -7.21 2.06 4.01
CA ILE A 35 -5.81 2.02 3.61
C ILE A 35 -5.59 0.96 2.53
N PHE A 36 -6.15 -0.22 2.69
CA PHE A 36 -5.91 -1.27 1.72
C PHE A 36 -6.66 -1.04 0.41
N PHE A 37 -7.98 -0.86 0.48
CA PHE A 37 -8.79 -0.83 -0.73
C PHE A 37 -8.69 0.47 -1.50
N ARG A 38 -8.49 1.58 -0.82
CA ARG A 38 -8.41 2.86 -1.50
C ARG A 38 -6.99 3.29 -1.83
N VAL A 39 -6.03 2.91 -1.01
CA VAL A 39 -4.66 3.39 -1.20
C VAL A 39 -3.76 2.30 -1.76
N LEU A 40 -3.53 1.23 -1.02
CA LEU A 40 -2.55 0.23 -1.43
C LEU A 40 -2.95 -0.48 -2.72
N GLU A 41 -4.19 -0.92 -2.79
CA GLU A 41 -4.65 -1.66 -3.97
C GLU A 41 -4.69 -0.78 -5.21
N LYS A 42 -5.13 0.47 -5.06
CA LYS A 42 -5.19 1.38 -6.21
C LYS A 42 -3.79 1.80 -6.65
N LEU A 43 -2.90 1.99 -5.69
CA LEU A 43 -1.51 2.28 -6.00
C LEU A 43 -0.87 1.10 -6.74
N HIS A 44 -1.16 -0.12 -6.29
CA HIS A 44 -0.72 -1.33 -6.98
C HIS A 44 -1.20 -1.34 -8.43
N LYS A 45 -2.45 -1.01 -8.67
CA LYS A 45 -3.00 -0.98 -10.02
C LYS A 45 -2.33 0.07 -10.90
N LEU A 46 -2.09 1.25 -10.35
CA LEU A 46 -1.40 2.30 -11.10
C LEU A 46 0.00 1.85 -11.50
N LEU A 47 0.73 1.26 -10.58
CA LEU A 47 2.08 0.78 -10.85
C LEU A 47 2.06 -0.38 -11.84
N ALA A 48 1.12 -1.30 -11.69
CA ALA A 48 1.01 -2.45 -12.59
C ALA A 48 0.69 -2.04 -14.03
N ASN A 49 -0.08 -0.98 -14.19
CA ASN A 49 -0.39 -0.47 -15.53
C ASN A 49 0.77 0.27 -16.17
N GLU A 50 1.65 0.83 -15.34
CA GLU A 50 2.78 1.62 -15.84
C GLU A 50 4.01 0.78 -16.11
N PHE A 51 4.23 -0.28 -15.34
CA PHE A 51 5.46 -1.06 -15.34
C PHE A 51 5.21 -2.55 -15.58
N TYR A 52 6.14 -3.21 -16.24
CA TYR A 52 6.14 -4.67 -16.34
C TYR A 52 6.94 -5.31 -15.20
N VAL A 53 7.12 -4.61 -14.12
CA VAL A 53 7.88 -5.08 -12.97
C VAL A 53 6.90 -5.68 -11.95
N PRO A 54 7.19 -6.86 -11.41
CA PRO A 54 6.31 -7.46 -10.40
C PRO A 54 6.21 -6.58 -9.16
N ILE A 55 5.03 -6.58 -8.55
CA ILE A 55 4.73 -5.76 -7.38
C ILE A 55 4.24 -6.67 -6.27
N TYR A 56 4.87 -6.54 -5.11
CA TYR A 56 4.55 -7.39 -3.95
C TYR A 56 4.19 -6.54 -2.74
N PHE A 57 3.52 -7.15 -1.78
CA PHE A 57 3.21 -6.53 -0.50
C PHE A 57 4.01 -7.16 0.64
N ASP A 58 4.62 -8.31 0.41
CA ASP A 58 5.32 -9.07 1.44
C ASP A 58 6.85 -8.94 1.35
N GLU A 59 7.44 -9.26 0.22
CA GLU A 59 8.89 -9.21 0.07
C GLU A 59 9.28 -9.08 -1.40
N HIS A 60 10.48 -8.57 -1.65
CA HIS A 60 11.02 -8.49 -3.00
C HIS A 60 11.40 -9.86 -3.51
N ARG A 61 11.18 -10.10 -4.80
CA ARG A 61 11.55 -11.34 -5.47
C ARG A 61 12.06 -11.05 -6.87
N GLY A 62 13.02 -11.87 -7.31
CA GLY A 62 13.56 -11.75 -8.66
C GLY A 62 14.56 -10.62 -8.80
N ASN A 63 14.88 -10.32 -10.04
CA ASN A 63 15.92 -9.33 -10.35
C ASN A 63 15.46 -7.89 -10.17
N GLN A 64 14.18 -7.66 -10.30
CA GLN A 64 13.60 -6.33 -10.18
C GLN A 64 12.18 -6.46 -9.66
N SER A 65 11.83 -5.70 -8.67
CA SER A 65 10.49 -5.73 -8.10
C SER A 65 10.17 -4.46 -7.35
N PHE A 66 8.86 -4.22 -7.21
CA PHE A 66 8.35 -3.20 -6.32
C PHE A 66 7.78 -3.87 -5.07
N LEU A 67 7.88 -3.18 -3.96
CA LEU A 67 7.27 -3.60 -2.71
C LEU A 67 6.50 -2.41 -2.15
N ILE A 68 5.24 -2.61 -1.81
CA ILE A 68 4.41 -1.55 -1.26
C ILE A 68 4.16 -1.83 0.21
N LYS A 69 4.50 -0.86 1.06
CA LYS A 69 4.34 -1.00 2.51
C LYS A 69 3.63 0.21 3.09
N PRO A 70 2.59 0.01 3.90
CA PRO A 70 2.04 1.15 4.64
C PRO A 70 3.01 1.56 5.75
N LEU A 71 3.16 2.84 5.97
CA LEU A 71 4.04 3.36 7.00
C LEU A 71 3.30 4.04 8.13
N GLU A 72 2.46 5.02 7.79
CA GLU A 72 1.78 5.81 8.80
C GLU A 72 0.37 6.17 8.36
N ASP A 73 -0.47 6.41 9.34
CA ASP A 73 -1.85 6.82 9.17
C ASP A 73 -2.09 7.90 10.21
N ASN A 74 -2.18 9.15 9.76
CA ASN A 74 -2.29 10.31 10.65
C ASN A 74 -3.62 10.99 10.49
N LEU A 75 -4.24 11.34 11.62
CA LEU A 75 -5.50 12.08 11.60
C LEU A 75 -5.22 13.53 11.23
N GLU A 76 -5.89 14.01 10.18
CA GLU A 76 -5.78 15.41 9.76
C GLU A 76 -6.89 16.24 10.38
N GLN A 77 -8.11 15.81 10.25
CA GLN A 77 -9.23 16.50 10.88
C GLN A 77 -10.45 15.60 10.99
N THR A 78 -11.38 16.00 11.83
CA THR A 78 -12.63 15.28 12.03
C THR A 78 -13.82 16.16 11.64
N PHE A 79 -14.87 15.51 11.20
CA PHE A 79 -16.15 16.15 10.88
C PHE A 79 -17.26 15.41 11.61
N ASN A 80 -18.48 15.91 11.48
CA ASN A 80 -19.63 15.21 12.03
C ASN A 80 -19.86 13.86 11.34
N SER A 81 -19.50 13.75 10.06
CA SER A 81 -19.75 12.56 9.27
C SER A 81 -18.53 11.69 9.02
N GLY A 82 -17.40 12.02 9.61
CA GLY A 82 -16.20 11.22 9.37
C GLY A 82 -14.91 11.93 9.70
N GLN A 83 -13.86 11.53 9.04
CA GLN A 83 -12.54 12.11 9.29
C GLN A 83 -11.70 12.09 8.02
N GLU A 84 -10.71 12.96 8.00
CA GLU A 84 -9.68 12.93 6.96
C GLU A 84 -8.40 12.44 7.58
N ARG A 85 -7.74 11.54 6.87
CA ARG A 85 -6.48 10.98 7.32
C ARG A 85 -5.44 11.09 6.22
N GLU A 86 -4.23 11.34 6.64
CA GLU A 86 -3.09 11.31 5.72
C GLU A 86 -2.41 9.97 5.87
N TYR A 87 -2.25 9.29 4.75
CA TYR A 87 -1.58 8.00 4.69
C TYR A 87 -0.20 8.17 4.09
N MET A 88 0.77 7.52 4.71
CA MET A 88 2.13 7.50 4.23
C MET A 88 2.46 6.07 3.84
N VAL A 89 2.87 5.89 2.59
CA VAL A 89 3.13 4.57 2.02
C VAL A 89 4.51 4.57 1.40
N MET A 90 5.26 3.50 1.61
CA MET A 90 6.56 3.34 0.98
C MET A 90 6.42 2.46 -0.25
N ILE A 91 6.92 2.96 -1.38
CA ILE A 91 7.07 2.18 -2.59
C ILE A 91 8.56 1.91 -2.72
N GLU A 92 8.97 0.66 -2.53
CA GLU A 92 10.38 0.30 -2.67
C GLU A 92 10.60 -0.32 -4.04
N HIS A 93 11.60 0.15 -4.74
CA HIS A 93 12.03 -0.45 -5.99
C HIS A 93 13.40 -1.06 -5.79
N LYS A 94 13.52 -2.36 -6.03
CA LYS A 94 14.78 -3.07 -5.87
C LYS A 94 15.24 -3.56 -7.24
N LEU A 95 16.49 -3.27 -7.55
CA LEU A 95 17.14 -3.72 -8.79
C LEU A 95 18.43 -4.42 -8.44
N LEU A 96 18.52 -5.70 -8.77
CA LEU A 96 19.75 -6.47 -8.53
C LEU A 96 20.80 -6.11 -9.58
N SER A 97 22.02 -6.03 -9.13
CA SER A 97 23.14 -5.66 -10.01
C SER A 97 24.13 -6.79 -10.26
N GLY A 98 23.94 -7.92 -9.56
CA GLY A 98 24.88 -9.04 -9.68
C GLY A 98 26.23 -8.75 -9.05
N GLY A 99 26.27 -7.83 -8.08
CA GLY A 99 27.52 -7.51 -7.38
C GLY A 99 28.32 -6.38 -7.96
N SER A 100 27.92 -5.83 -9.10
CA SER A 100 28.63 -4.69 -9.66
C SER A 100 27.64 -3.65 -10.15
N PHE A 101 27.88 -2.39 -9.79
CA PHE A 101 27.05 -1.30 -10.21
C PHE A 101 27.76 -0.54 -11.33
N ASN A 102 27.00 -0.20 -12.34
CA ASN A 102 27.53 0.61 -13.42
C ASN A 102 26.49 1.69 -13.78
N ARG A 103 26.86 2.50 -14.75
CA ARG A 103 26.05 3.61 -15.19
C ARG A 103 24.63 3.16 -15.60
N ASN A 104 24.53 1.99 -16.22
CA ASN A 104 23.24 1.49 -16.71
C ASN A 104 22.29 1.12 -15.56
N HIS A 105 22.82 0.55 -14.48
CA HIS A 105 21.99 0.25 -13.30
C HIS A 105 21.46 1.52 -12.67
N ILE A 106 22.30 2.53 -12.53
CA ILE A 106 21.90 3.81 -11.97
C ILE A 106 20.88 4.49 -12.86
N LYS A 107 21.11 4.45 -14.18
CA LYS A 107 20.18 5.03 -15.13
C LYS A 107 18.82 4.34 -15.07
N GLN A 108 18.80 3.01 -15.02
CA GLN A 108 17.58 2.24 -14.97
C GLN A 108 16.80 2.52 -13.67
N ALA A 109 17.47 2.56 -12.56
CA ALA A 109 16.83 2.87 -11.28
C ALA A 109 16.25 4.28 -11.29
N SER A 110 17.01 5.26 -11.80
CA SER A 110 16.55 6.65 -11.84
C SER A 110 15.37 6.80 -12.78
N GLU A 111 15.41 6.18 -13.93
CA GLU A 111 14.28 6.23 -14.86
C GLU A 111 13.02 5.66 -14.24
N THR A 112 13.18 4.60 -13.45
CA THR A 112 12.05 3.98 -12.80
C THR A 112 11.40 4.93 -11.79
N TYR A 113 12.18 5.51 -10.90
CA TYR A 113 11.57 6.37 -9.89
C TYR A 113 11.11 7.72 -10.48
N GLU A 114 11.74 8.18 -11.56
CA GLU A 114 11.22 9.36 -12.25
C GLU A 114 9.86 9.09 -12.87
N ARG A 115 9.68 7.89 -13.42
CA ARG A 115 8.38 7.49 -13.96
C ARG A 115 7.34 7.37 -12.85
N VAL A 116 7.72 6.87 -11.68
CA VAL A 116 6.82 6.82 -10.53
C VAL A 116 6.41 8.23 -10.12
N LYS A 117 7.36 9.16 -10.06
CA LYS A 117 7.03 10.56 -9.74
C LYS A 117 6.01 11.12 -10.72
N LYS A 118 6.24 10.90 -12.01
CA LYS A 118 5.34 11.40 -13.04
C LYS A 118 3.96 10.76 -12.94
N LEU A 119 3.94 9.46 -12.68
CA LEU A 119 2.68 8.73 -12.51
C LEU A 119 1.85 9.32 -11.37
N ILE A 120 2.48 9.56 -10.24
CA ILE A 120 1.79 10.12 -9.08
C ILE A 120 1.41 11.58 -9.34
N PHE A 121 2.26 12.35 -10.00
CA PHE A 121 1.93 13.72 -10.35
C PHE A 121 0.68 13.79 -11.22
N ASN A 122 0.50 12.82 -12.11
CA ASN A 122 -0.68 12.75 -12.95
C ASN A 122 -1.91 12.20 -12.20
N ASN A 123 -1.71 11.72 -11.00
CA ASN A 123 -2.77 11.13 -10.18
C ASN A 123 -2.79 11.74 -8.77
N ILE A 124 -2.57 13.06 -8.68
CA ILE A 124 -2.64 13.78 -7.42
C ILE A 124 -3.98 13.53 -6.75
N ARG A 125 -5.02 13.49 -7.56
CA ARG A 125 -6.34 13.07 -7.11
C ARG A 125 -6.72 11.82 -7.92
N HIS A 126 -7.12 10.78 -7.22
CA HIS A 126 -7.47 9.52 -7.85
C HIS A 126 -8.90 9.14 -7.46
N GLU A 127 -9.86 9.50 -8.31
CA GLU A 127 -11.28 9.18 -8.11
C GLU A 127 -11.73 9.56 -6.70
N ASN A 128 -12.34 8.60 -6.00
CA ASN A 128 -12.76 8.79 -4.61
C ASN A 128 -11.77 8.15 -3.64
N ASN A 129 -10.62 7.73 -4.12
CA ASN A 129 -9.67 6.97 -3.32
C ASN A 129 -8.76 7.87 -2.50
N TRP A 130 -8.19 8.88 -3.13
CA TRP A 130 -7.35 9.84 -2.44
C TRP A 130 -7.30 11.17 -3.16
N TYR A 131 -6.79 12.18 -2.45
CA TYR A 131 -6.42 13.45 -3.04
C TYR A 131 -5.11 13.90 -2.38
N ASN A 132 -4.53 14.95 -2.93
CA ASN A 132 -3.24 15.46 -2.48
C ASN A 132 -2.16 14.35 -2.49
N GLY A 133 -2.23 13.47 -3.48
CA GLY A 133 -1.24 12.43 -3.66
C GLY A 133 0.06 13.01 -4.17
N ARG A 134 1.17 12.63 -3.54
CA ARG A 134 2.47 13.21 -3.87
C ARG A 134 3.60 12.32 -3.44
N ILE A 135 4.72 12.49 -4.10
CA ILE A 135 5.97 11.84 -3.69
C ILE A 135 6.71 12.84 -2.82
N GLU A 136 6.90 12.50 -1.55
CA GLU A 136 7.57 13.38 -0.60
C GLU A 136 9.09 13.29 -0.69
N SER A 137 9.59 12.08 -0.83
CA SER A 137 11.04 11.89 -0.89
C SER A 137 11.37 10.59 -1.62
N ILE A 138 12.58 10.54 -2.14
CA ILE A 138 13.12 9.34 -2.76
C ILE A 138 14.53 9.18 -2.20
N ILE A 139 14.79 8.04 -1.57
CA ILE A 139 16.10 7.73 -1.02
C ILE A 139 16.61 6.49 -1.72
N THR A 140 17.77 6.59 -2.33
CA THR A 140 18.39 5.45 -2.99
C THR A 140 19.55 4.96 -2.14
N THR A 141 19.50 3.68 -1.81
CA THR A 141 20.52 3.01 -1.02
C THR A 141 21.17 1.94 -1.87
N ARG A 142 22.46 1.81 -1.73
CA ARG A 142 23.22 0.80 -2.44
C ARG A 142 23.65 -0.27 -1.47
N ASP A 143 23.20 -1.47 -1.75
CA ASP A 143 23.58 -2.66 -1.01
C ASP A 143 24.60 -3.41 -1.86
N GLU A 144 25.15 -4.50 -1.37
CA GLU A 144 26.19 -5.25 -2.09
C GLU A 144 25.74 -5.73 -3.45
N GLU A 145 24.49 -6.14 -3.55
CA GLU A 145 23.97 -6.73 -4.79
C GLU A 145 22.80 -6.00 -5.37
N ALA A 146 22.37 -4.92 -4.78
CA ALA A 146 21.15 -4.26 -5.20
C ALA A 146 21.16 -2.76 -5.02
N LEU A 147 20.39 -2.07 -5.87
CA LEU A 147 20.01 -0.68 -5.67
C LEU A 147 18.57 -0.69 -5.15
N LEU A 148 18.37 -0.06 -4.01
CA LEU A 148 17.06 0.03 -3.41
C LEU A 148 16.63 1.50 -3.41
N SER A 149 15.54 1.79 -4.09
CA SER A 149 14.98 3.14 -4.11
C SER A 149 13.72 3.15 -3.26
N GLU A 150 13.73 3.92 -2.20
CA GLU A 150 12.60 4.04 -1.29
C GLU A 150 11.86 5.32 -1.63
N ILE A 151 10.67 5.17 -2.18
CA ILE A 151 9.86 6.27 -2.66
C ILE A 151 8.70 6.45 -1.70
N GLN A 152 8.68 7.59 -1.01
CA GLN A 152 7.63 7.85 -0.04
C GLN A 152 6.45 8.54 -0.71
N PHE A 153 5.32 7.88 -0.70
CA PHE A 153 4.06 8.39 -1.25
C PHE A 153 3.14 8.79 -0.10
N ASN A 154 2.66 10.01 -0.15
CA ASN A 154 1.69 10.50 0.83
C ASN A 154 0.41 10.88 0.11
N CYS A 155 -0.71 10.63 0.74
CA CYS A 155 -2.00 11.05 0.20
C CYS A 155 -3.00 11.23 1.34
N THR A 156 -4.08 11.92 1.05
CA THR A 156 -5.16 12.13 2.02
C THR A 156 -6.41 11.42 1.53
N SER A 157 -7.12 10.77 2.42
CA SER A 157 -8.38 10.14 2.10
C SER A 157 -9.41 10.47 3.17
N ARG A 158 -10.65 10.56 2.74
CA ARG A 158 -11.74 10.84 3.66
C ARG A 158 -12.47 9.56 4.01
N GLU A 159 -12.56 9.30 5.28
CA GLU A 159 -13.34 8.19 5.80
C GLU A 159 -14.67 8.73 6.30
N VAL A 160 -15.74 8.20 5.75
CA VAL A 160 -17.08 8.61 6.16
C VAL A 160 -17.56 7.66 7.24
N SER A 161 -18.01 8.23 8.33
CA SER A 161 -18.54 7.43 9.42
C SER A 161 -19.87 6.80 9.01
N PRO A 162 -20.05 5.54 9.26
CA PRO A 162 -21.36 4.93 9.06
C PRO A 162 -22.32 5.44 10.13
N ASN A 163 -23.53 5.62 9.78
CA ASN A 163 -24.55 6.06 10.72
C ASN A 163 -25.37 4.89 11.21
#